data_78c3d833300401ccfe9924c08b6fc89c
#
_entry.id   78c3d833300401ccfe9924c08b6fc89c
#
_cell.length_a   1.000
_cell.length_b   1.000
_cell.length_c   1.000
_cell.angle_alpha   90.00
_cell.angle_beta   90.00
_cell.angle_gamma   90.00
#
_symmetry.space_group_name_H-M   'P 1'
#
loop_
_entity.id
_entity.type
_entity.pdbx_description
1 polymer ?
#
loop_
_entity_poly.entity_id
_entity_poly.type
_entity_poly.pdbx_seq_one_letter_code
_entity_poly.pdbx_strand_id
1 'polypeptide(L)'
;MDHNTKTTTWDDPRLPSSLDQNVPQYKRDFRRKLIYFRSQPALRPIPGQCHVKVRRTHIFEDSYAEIMRQQPNDLKKRLMIKFEGEDALDYGGVSREFFFLLSHEMFNPFYCLFEYSAHDNYTLQINPHSGINPEHLNYFKFIGRVLGLAIFHRRFLDAHFIVSFYKMILKKKITLADMESVDADYHRSLQWMLDNSIEGVMEETFSTLEDKYGEMVTVELKHGGEHIDVTNEN
;
A
#
# COMPACT_ATOMS: atom_id res chain seq x y z
N MET A 1 33.20 2.14 -21.62
CA MET A 1 33.74 3.08 -22.62
C MET A 1 32.97 2.84 -23.91
N ASP A 2 32.37 3.85 -24.45
CA ASP A 2 31.75 3.80 -25.79
C ASP A 2 32.79 4.19 -26.83
N HIS A 3 33.13 3.27 -27.75
CA HIS A 3 34.14 3.47 -28.75
C HIS A 3 33.71 4.43 -29.87
N ASN A 4 32.41 4.63 -30.06
CA ASN A 4 31.90 5.52 -31.10
C ASN A 4 31.90 6.98 -30.64
N THR A 5 31.55 7.24 -29.40
CA THR A 5 31.51 8.60 -28.83
C THR A 5 32.81 8.96 -28.10
N LYS A 6 33.74 8.01 -27.89
CA LYS A 6 34.97 8.16 -27.11
C LYS A 6 34.73 8.65 -25.67
N THR A 7 33.56 8.41 -25.15
CA THR A 7 33.18 8.81 -23.79
C THR A 7 33.07 7.63 -22.86
N THR A 8 33.27 7.87 -21.57
CA THR A 8 33.10 6.86 -20.53
C THR A 8 31.86 7.26 -19.74
N THR A 9 30.92 6.33 -19.62
CA THR A 9 29.73 6.48 -18.76
C THR A 9 29.62 5.32 -17.80
N TRP A 10 29.07 5.56 -16.63
CA TRP A 10 28.74 4.54 -15.66
C TRP A 10 27.33 3.96 -15.91
N ASP A 11 26.59 4.54 -16.84
CA ASP A 11 25.30 4.04 -17.25
C ASP A 11 25.44 2.99 -18.35
N ASP A 12 24.63 1.94 -18.31
CA ASP A 12 24.57 0.94 -19.37
C ASP A 12 24.06 1.62 -20.66
N PRO A 13 24.86 1.66 -21.75
CA PRO A 13 24.46 2.34 -22.99
C PRO A 13 23.22 1.72 -23.67
N ARG A 14 22.85 0.49 -23.31
CA ARG A 14 21.63 -0.18 -23.80
C ARG A 14 20.36 0.32 -23.08
N LEU A 15 20.53 0.99 -21.95
CA LEU A 15 19.41 1.56 -21.21
C LEU A 15 19.10 2.95 -21.76
N PRO A 16 17.81 3.31 -21.93
CA PRO A 16 17.42 4.67 -22.34
C PRO A 16 18.06 5.69 -21.42
N SER A 17 18.58 6.78 -21.99
CA SER A 17 19.23 7.82 -21.18
C SER A 17 18.21 8.47 -20.23
N SER A 18 18.70 8.97 -19.09
CA SER A 18 17.86 9.72 -18.12
C SER A 18 17.26 11.00 -18.73
N LEU A 19 17.78 11.43 -19.88
CA LEU A 19 17.31 12.56 -20.67
C LEU A 19 16.15 12.20 -21.63
N ASP A 20 15.84 10.93 -21.78
CA ASP A 20 14.74 10.47 -22.63
C ASP A 20 13.41 10.69 -21.91
N GLN A 21 12.97 11.93 -21.91
CA GLN A 21 11.69 12.36 -21.30
C GLN A 21 10.47 11.68 -21.95
N ASN A 22 10.66 11.08 -23.13
CA ASN A 22 9.61 10.42 -23.90
C ASN A 22 9.43 8.92 -23.58
N VAL A 23 10.31 8.33 -22.74
CA VAL A 23 10.11 6.93 -22.33
C VAL A 23 9.07 6.83 -21.23
N PRO A 24 7.96 6.10 -21.44
CA PRO A 24 6.94 5.93 -20.43
C PRO A 24 7.54 5.48 -19.10
N GLN A 25 7.11 6.10 -18.01
CA GLN A 25 7.66 5.90 -16.66
C GLN A 25 7.64 4.43 -16.21
N TYR A 26 6.64 3.63 -16.65
CA TYR A 26 6.52 2.22 -16.34
C TYR A 26 7.58 1.33 -17.01
N LYS A 27 8.23 1.81 -18.09
CA LYS A 27 9.33 1.10 -18.78
C LYS A 27 10.71 1.35 -18.16
N ARG A 28 10.81 2.27 -17.19
CA ARG A 28 12.05 2.55 -16.50
C ARG A 28 12.32 1.48 -15.45
N ASP A 29 13.60 1.12 -15.24
CA ASP A 29 13.96 0.25 -14.13
C ASP A 29 13.66 0.92 -12.77
N PHE A 30 13.60 0.12 -11.71
CA PHE A 30 13.29 0.61 -10.36
C PHE A 30 14.24 1.72 -9.91
N ARG A 31 15.53 1.60 -10.20
CA ARG A 31 16.54 2.59 -9.79
C ARG A 31 16.27 3.95 -10.44
N ARG A 32 15.97 3.96 -11.74
CA ARG A 32 15.64 5.18 -12.48
C ARG A 32 14.33 5.81 -12.02
N LYS A 33 13.32 4.97 -11.77
CA LYS A 33 12.04 5.44 -11.18
C LYS A 33 12.28 6.13 -9.84
N LEU A 34 13.11 5.55 -9.00
CA LEU A 34 13.44 6.10 -7.68
C LEU A 34 14.22 7.41 -7.78
N ILE A 35 15.20 7.51 -8.70
CA ILE A 35 15.97 8.74 -8.95
C ILE A 35 15.04 9.84 -9.44
N TYR A 36 14.19 9.54 -10.42
CA TYR A 36 13.19 10.50 -10.94
C TYR A 36 12.23 10.95 -9.83
N PHE A 37 11.67 10.03 -9.06
CA PHE A 37 10.79 10.32 -7.94
C PHE A 37 11.44 11.31 -6.95
N ARG A 38 12.68 11.06 -6.56
CA ARG A 38 13.41 11.92 -5.61
C ARG A 38 13.86 13.26 -6.20
N SER A 39 13.94 13.38 -7.51
CA SER A 39 14.25 14.66 -8.16
C SER A 39 13.10 15.67 -8.12
N GLN A 40 11.88 15.19 -7.84
CA GLN A 40 10.71 16.05 -7.73
C GLN A 40 10.89 17.09 -6.61
N PRO A 41 10.53 18.36 -6.84
CA PRO A 41 10.73 19.45 -5.85
C PRO A 41 10.08 19.14 -4.49
N ALA A 42 8.91 18.51 -4.49
CA ALA A 42 8.18 18.15 -3.27
C ALA A 42 8.89 17.08 -2.42
N LEU A 43 9.82 16.31 -3.03
CA LEU A 43 10.48 15.15 -2.43
C LEU A 43 11.97 15.39 -2.19
N ARG A 44 12.44 16.63 -2.32
CA ARG A 44 13.83 16.97 -2.02
C ARG A 44 14.10 16.80 -0.53
N PRO A 45 15.19 16.10 -0.15
CA PRO A 45 15.61 16.02 1.24
C PRO A 45 15.89 17.40 1.83
N ILE A 46 15.49 17.58 3.08
CA ILE A 46 15.73 18.81 3.85
C ILE A 46 16.93 18.59 4.75
N PRO A 47 17.87 19.54 4.91
CA PRO A 47 18.97 19.43 5.85
C PRO A 47 18.49 19.27 7.28
N GLY A 48 19.23 18.52 8.09
CA GLY A 48 18.93 18.27 9.50
C GLY A 48 18.59 16.80 9.77
N GLN A 49 18.16 16.54 10.99
CA GLN A 49 17.85 15.21 11.50
C GLN A 49 16.43 15.18 12.06
N CYS A 50 15.73 14.07 11.83
CA CYS A 50 14.45 13.74 12.43
C CYS A 50 14.66 12.55 13.36
N HIS A 51 14.59 12.80 14.66
CA HIS A 51 14.77 11.78 15.66
C HIS A 51 13.46 11.09 15.99
N VAL A 52 13.47 9.76 15.97
CA VAL A 52 12.35 8.90 16.36
C VAL A 52 12.88 7.92 17.40
N LYS A 53 12.45 8.08 18.65
CA LYS A 53 12.84 7.24 19.78
C LYS A 53 11.69 6.31 20.15
N VAL A 54 11.95 5.00 20.19
CA VAL A 54 10.93 3.98 20.42
C VAL A 54 11.45 2.88 21.36
N ARG A 55 10.53 2.27 22.07
CA ARG A 55 10.78 1.03 22.83
C ARG A 55 10.44 -0.17 21.91
N ARG A 56 11.24 -1.22 21.97
CA ARG A 56 10.98 -2.44 21.20
C ARG A 56 9.63 -3.08 21.53
N THR A 57 9.26 -3.08 22.79
CA THR A 57 8.03 -3.68 23.31
C THR A 57 6.77 -2.85 23.03
N HIS A 58 6.93 -1.60 22.62
CA HIS A 58 5.82 -0.66 22.34
C HIS A 58 6.08 0.07 21.02
N ILE A 59 6.61 -0.67 20.06
CA ILE A 59 7.08 -0.06 18.80
C ILE A 59 5.94 0.62 18.03
N PHE A 60 4.73 0.08 18.05
CA PHE A 60 3.59 0.66 17.36
C PHE A 60 3.16 1.98 18.00
N GLU A 61 2.91 1.98 19.30
CA GLU A 61 2.40 3.14 20.03
C GLU A 61 3.43 4.29 20.05
N ASP A 62 4.69 3.95 20.32
CA ASP A 62 5.77 4.95 20.36
C ASP A 62 6.01 5.53 18.96
N SER A 63 5.98 4.70 17.91
CA SER A 63 6.12 5.17 16.53
C SER A 63 4.94 6.04 16.10
N TYR A 64 3.73 5.68 16.50
CA TYR A 64 2.54 6.49 16.25
C TYR A 64 2.72 7.89 16.87
N ALA A 65 3.04 7.96 18.17
CA ALA A 65 3.23 9.22 18.88
C ALA A 65 4.35 10.06 18.22
N GLU A 66 5.50 9.44 17.97
CA GLU A 66 6.67 10.13 17.42
C GLU A 66 6.45 10.64 15.99
N ILE A 67 5.91 9.81 15.08
CA ILE A 67 5.74 10.17 13.69
C ILE A 67 4.56 11.13 13.49
N MET A 68 3.47 10.95 14.24
CA MET A 68 2.29 11.81 14.11
C MET A 68 2.51 13.23 14.60
N ARG A 69 3.40 13.45 15.59
CA ARG A 69 3.77 14.78 16.06
C ARG A 69 4.68 15.56 15.10
N GLN A 70 5.39 14.87 14.19
CA GLN A 70 6.30 15.52 13.24
C GLN A 70 5.55 16.28 12.14
N GLN A 71 6.13 17.41 11.74
CA GLN A 71 5.65 18.12 10.56
C GLN A 71 6.15 17.44 9.27
N PRO A 72 5.45 17.57 8.14
CA PRO A 72 5.87 16.96 6.87
C PRO A 72 7.31 17.28 6.46
N ASN A 73 7.79 18.49 6.75
CA ASN A 73 9.15 18.89 6.44
C ASN A 73 10.18 18.21 7.34
N ASP A 74 9.84 17.92 8.60
CA ASP A 74 10.74 17.20 9.50
C ASP A 74 10.93 15.75 9.05
N LEU A 75 9.89 15.12 8.53
CA LEU A 75 9.94 13.77 8.00
C LEU A 75 10.81 13.64 6.73
N LYS A 76 11.13 14.76 6.05
CA LYS A 76 12.07 14.79 4.92
C LYS A 76 13.53 14.98 5.32
N LYS A 77 13.80 15.21 6.59
CA LYS A 77 15.17 15.24 7.15
C LYS A 77 15.74 13.84 7.25
N ARG A 78 17.04 13.73 7.50
CA ARG A 78 17.68 12.42 7.76
C ARG A 78 17.02 11.76 8.96
N LEU A 79 16.40 10.59 8.73
CA LEU A 79 15.74 9.83 9.76
C LEU A 79 16.79 9.16 10.67
N MET A 80 16.68 9.41 11.98
CA MET A 80 17.54 8.88 13.03
C MET A 80 16.68 8.10 14.02
N ILE A 81 16.71 6.76 13.89
CA ILE A 81 15.97 5.88 14.80
C ILE A 81 16.85 5.53 16.00
N LYS A 82 16.25 5.56 17.18
CA LYS A 82 16.89 5.11 18.41
C LYS A 82 15.95 4.19 19.19
N PHE A 83 16.38 2.97 19.45
CA PHE A 83 15.73 2.11 20.41
C PHE A 83 16.13 2.52 21.83
N GLU A 84 15.16 2.61 22.73
CA GLU A 84 15.41 3.02 24.10
C GLU A 84 16.23 1.95 24.83
N GLY A 85 17.24 2.40 25.58
CA GLY A 85 18.17 1.51 26.28
C GLY A 85 19.28 0.91 25.41
N GLU A 86 19.33 1.26 24.11
CA GLU A 86 20.37 0.77 23.21
C GLU A 86 21.30 1.89 22.74
N ASP A 87 22.60 1.64 22.83
CA ASP A 87 23.64 2.53 22.31
C ASP A 87 24.06 2.05 20.91
N ALA A 88 23.24 2.40 19.91
CA ALA A 88 23.55 2.10 18.52
C ALA A 88 23.62 3.38 17.68
N LEU A 89 24.66 3.49 16.87
CA LEU A 89 24.74 4.49 15.82
C LEU A 89 24.02 3.97 14.56
N ASP A 90 23.03 4.73 14.08
CA ASP A 90 22.28 4.34 12.89
C ASP A 90 23.05 4.63 11.61
N TYR A 91 23.85 3.66 11.15
CA TYR A 91 24.42 3.63 9.79
C TYR A 91 23.48 2.99 8.75
N GLY A 92 22.20 2.86 9.09
CA GLY A 92 21.16 2.30 8.25
C GLY A 92 20.70 0.88 8.67
N GLY A 93 21.34 0.25 9.64
CA GLY A 93 20.93 -1.03 10.24
C GLY A 93 19.72 -0.87 11.15
N VAL A 94 19.80 0.05 12.11
CA VAL A 94 18.76 0.35 13.09
C VAL A 94 17.47 0.76 12.40
N SER A 95 17.54 1.63 11.38
CA SER A 95 16.34 2.03 10.64
C SER A 95 15.75 0.90 9.79
N ARG A 96 16.54 -0.05 9.26
CA ARG A 96 15.98 -1.23 8.58
C ARG A 96 15.20 -2.10 9.55
N GLU A 97 15.80 -2.39 10.70
CA GLU A 97 15.16 -3.17 11.76
C GLU A 97 13.88 -2.49 12.26
N PHE A 98 13.91 -1.19 12.46
CA PHE A 98 12.73 -0.41 12.85
C PHE A 98 11.57 -0.60 11.87
N PHE A 99 11.77 -0.40 10.56
CA PHE A 99 10.72 -0.58 9.58
C PHE A 99 10.25 -2.02 9.47
N PHE A 100 11.14 -3.00 9.64
CA PHE A 100 10.78 -4.40 9.67
C PHE A 100 9.86 -4.71 10.86
N LEU A 101 10.28 -4.40 12.08
CA LEU A 101 9.49 -4.65 13.29
C LEU A 101 8.17 -3.88 13.28
N LEU A 102 8.21 -2.61 12.89
CA LEU A 102 7.01 -1.78 12.82
C LEU A 102 6.01 -2.32 11.81
N SER A 103 6.46 -2.83 10.65
CA SER A 103 5.54 -3.39 9.65
C SER A 103 4.83 -4.64 10.16
N HIS A 104 5.51 -5.50 10.91
CA HIS A 104 4.88 -6.66 11.54
C HIS A 104 3.76 -6.26 12.50
N GLU A 105 3.97 -5.21 13.29
CA GLU A 105 2.94 -4.73 14.21
C GLU A 105 1.82 -3.98 13.49
N MET A 106 2.13 -3.08 12.57
CA MET A 106 1.12 -2.28 11.84
C MET A 106 0.10 -3.14 11.09
N PHE A 107 0.55 -4.27 10.56
CA PHE A 107 -0.28 -5.17 9.75
C PHE A 107 -0.76 -6.39 10.52
N ASN A 108 -0.56 -6.40 11.83
CA ASN A 108 -1.09 -7.44 12.69
C ASN A 108 -2.63 -7.38 12.69
N PRO A 109 -3.33 -8.48 12.35
CA PRO A 109 -4.80 -8.54 12.33
C PRO A 109 -5.46 -8.16 13.65
N PHE A 110 -4.74 -8.27 14.77
CA PHE A 110 -5.24 -7.88 16.09
C PHE A 110 -5.72 -6.43 16.16
N TYR A 111 -5.10 -5.52 15.38
CA TYR A 111 -5.54 -4.13 15.32
C TYR A 111 -6.78 -3.89 14.45
N CYS A 112 -7.29 -4.92 13.79
CA CYS A 112 -8.46 -4.89 12.91
C CYS A 112 -8.37 -3.86 11.76
N LEU A 113 -7.17 -3.43 11.38
CA LEU A 113 -6.96 -2.44 10.33
C LEU A 113 -6.85 -3.07 8.94
N PHE A 114 -6.19 -4.21 8.88
CA PHE A 114 -5.96 -4.98 7.65
C PHE A 114 -6.36 -6.43 7.84
N GLU A 115 -6.68 -7.08 6.74
CA GLU A 115 -6.96 -8.51 6.67
C GLU A 115 -6.29 -9.11 5.43
N TYR A 116 -6.20 -10.42 5.37
CA TYR A 116 -5.76 -11.11 4.15
C TYR A 116 -6.89 -11.13 3.12
N SER A 117 -6.56 -10.92 1.84
CA SER A 117 -7.54 -10.77 0.77
C SER A 117 -8.32 -12.04 0.45
N ALA A 118 -7.66 -13.22 0.53
CA ALA A 118 -8.29 -14.52 0.33
C ALA A 118 -7.53 -15.58 1.11
N HIS A 119 -8.14 -16.77 1.29
CA HIS A 119 -7.61 -17.85 2.11
C HIS A 119 -6.21 -18.32 1.69
N ASP A 120 -5.93 -18.33 0.39
CA ASP A 120 -4.65 -18.76 -0.18
C ASP A 120 -3.75 -17.61 -0.62
N ASN A 121 -4.15 -16.37 -0.36
CA ASN A 121 -3.44 -15.20 -0.82
C ASN A 121 -2.93 -14.38 0.37
N TYR A 122 -1.60 -14.32 0.53
CA TYR A 122 -0.96 -13.57 1.61
C TYR A 122 -0.89 -12.06 1.35
N THR A 123 -1.72 -11.55 0.45
CA THR A 123 -1.85 -10.11 0.22
C THR A 123 -2.81 -9.47 1.20
N LEU A 124 -2.46 -8.25 1.61
CA LEU A 124 -3.22 -7.47 2.57
C LEU A 124 -4.21 -6.54 1.86
N GLN A 125 -5.37 -6.40 2.45
CA GLN A 125 -6.36 -5.38 2.11
C GLN A 125 -6.83 -4.66 3.36
N ILE A 126 -7.43 -3.48 3.19
CA ILE A 126 -8.07 -2.77 4.31
C ILE A 126 -9.25 -3.60 4.78
N ASN A 127 -9.32 -3.83 6.10
CA ASN A 127 -10.45 -4.52 6.70
C ASN A 127 -11.70 -3.60 6.62
N PRO A 128 -12.78 -4.02 5.94
CA PRO A 128 -14.02 -3.25 5.85
C PRO A 128 -14.63 -2.96 7.23
N HIS A 129 -14.37 -3.81 8.22
CA HIS A 129 -14.83 -3.67 9.59
C HIS A 129 -13.85 -2.94 10.52
N SER A 130 -12.83 -2.28 9.96
CA SER A 130 -11.84 -1.52 10.76
C SER A 130 -12.46 -0.48 11.70
N GLY A 131 -13.68 -0.03 11.42
CA GLY A 131 -14.43 0.91 12.25
C GLY A 131 -14.75 0.44 13.68
N ILE A 132 -14.55 -0.86 13.98
CA ILE A 132 -14.60 -1.35 15.37
C ILE A 132 -13.51 -0.70 16.24
N ASN A 133 -12.39 -0.32 15.63
CA ASN A 133 -11.35 0.45 16.27
C ASN A 133 -11.68 1.95 16.13
N PRO A 134 -12.03 2.66 17.21
CA PRO A 134 -12.45 4.07 17.12
C PRO A 134 -11.39 4.99 16.51
N GLU A 135 -10.11 4.63 16.68
CA GLU A 135 -8.96 5.39 16.18
C GLU A 135 -8.51 4.96 14.77
N HIS A 136 -9.26 4.10 14.08
CA HIS A 136 -8.82 3.48 12.82
C HIS A 136 -8.38 4.50 11.77
N LEU A 137 -9.06 5.62 11.62
CA LEU A 137 -8.70 6.65 10.63
C LEU A 137 -7.37 7.32 10.96
N ASN A 138 -7.08 7.56 12.24
CA ASN A 138 -5.81 8.08 12.68
C ASN A 138 -4.66 7.08 12.46
N TYR A 139 -4.93 5.79 12.70
CA TYR A 139 -3.97 4.74 12.42
C TYR A 139 -3.73 4.57 10.92
N PHE A 140 -4.74 4.64 10.06
CA PHE A 140 -4.53 4.66 8.61
C PHE A 140 -3.71 5.87 8.14
N LYS A 141 -3.94 7.04 8.73
CA LYS A 141 -3.11 8.22 8.45
C LYS A 141 -1.66 8.00 8.86
N PHE A 142 -1.42 7.40 10.01
CA PHE A 142 -0.09 7.02 10.50
C PHE A 142 0.57 6.02 9.53
N ILE A 143 -0.12 4.96 9.17
CA ILE A 143 0.39 3.94 8.25
C ILE A 143 0.73 4.55 6.89
N GLY A 144 -0.11 5.44 6.38
CA GLY A 144 0.18 6.20 5.16
C GLY A 144 1.47 7.03 5.27
N ARG A 145 1.73 7.66 6.44
CA ARG A 145 3.00 8.35 6.69
C ARG A 145 4.18 7.40 6.72
N VAL A 146 4.03 6.22 7.35
CA VAL A 146 5.09 5.20 7.42
C VAL A 146 5.41 4.64 6.04
N LEU A 147 4.39 4.35 5.21
CA LEU A 147 4.57 3.95 3.81
C LEU A 147 5.34 5.03 3.02
N GLY A 148 4.94 6.28 3.17
CA GLY A 148 5.64 7.42 2.56
C GLY A 148 7.09 7.55 3.04
N LEU A 149 7.36 7.38 4.33
CA LEU A 149 8.70 7.39 4.91
C LEU A 149 9.57 6.25 4.37
N ALA A 150 9.02 5.05 4.26
CA ALA A 150 9.73 3.89 3.72
C ALA A 150 10.19 4.16 2.28
N ILE A 151 9.30 4.66 1.42
CA ILE A 151 9.63 5.03 0.04
C ILE A 151 10.67 6.15 0.01
N PHE A 152 10.46 7.21 0.79
CA PHE A 152 11.34 8.38 0.82
C PHE A 152 12.75 8.04 1.31
N HIS A 153 12.87 7.26 2.39
CA HIS A 153 14.14 6.87 3.03
C HIS A 153 14.73 5.57 2.47
N ARG A 154 14.15 4.98 1.40
CA ARG A 154 14.59 3.73 0.77
C ARG A 154 14.64 2.57 1.76
N ARG A 155 13.57 2.40 2.52
CA ARG A 155 13.39 1.27 3.42
C ARG A 155 12.29 0.36 2.89
N PHE A 156 12.39 -0.91 3.20
CA PHE A 156 11.38 -1.89 2.85
C PHE A 156 10.48 -2.14 4.06
N LEU A 157 9.25 -2.45 3.76
CA LEU A 157 8.26 -2.94 4.72
C LEU A 157 7.92 -4.38 4.33
N ASP A 158 7.72 -5.22 5.31
CA ASP A 158 7.31 -6.60 5.11
C ASP A 158 5.78 -6.66 4.98
N ALA A 159 5.29 -6.19 3.83
CA ALA A 159 3.87 -6.15 3.52
C ALA A 159 3.64 -6.21 2.01
N HIS A 160 2.68 -7.03 1.61
CA HIS A 160 2.21 -7.15 0.25
C HIS A 160 0.74 -6.80 0.19
N PHE A 161 0.38 -5.75 -0.57
CA PHE A 161 -1.01 -5.33 -0.71
C PHE A 161 -1.60 -5.79 -2.04
N ILE A 162 -2.93 -5.88 -2.07
CA ILE A 162 -3.66 -6.09 -3.32
C ILE A 162 -3.39 -4.95 -4.32
N VAL A 163 -3.51 -5.25 -5.60
CA VAL A 163 -3.24 -4.27 -6.67
C VAL A 163 -4.16 -3.05 -6.58
N SER A 164 -5.42 -3.26 -6.22
CA SER A 164 -6.39 -2.17 -6.05
C SER A 164 -6.00 -1.17 -4.97
N PHE A 165 -5.34 -1.60 -3.88
CA PHE A 165 -4.81 -0.70 -2.85
C PHE A 165 -3.80 0.31 -3.44
N TYR A 166 -2.85 -0.17 -4.24
CA TYR A 166 -1.89 0.73 -4.91
C TYR A 166 -2.57 1.61 -5.95
N LYS A 167 -3.56 1.09 -6.69
CA LYS A 167 -4.34 1.88 -7.64
C LYS A 167 -5.10 3.02 -6.95
N MET A 168 -5.69 2.76 -5.78
CA MET A 168 -6.37 3.80 -4.98
C MET A 168 -5.40 4.90 -4.54
N ILE A 169 -4.21 4.56 -4.03
CA ILE A 169 -3.17 5.55 -3.69
C ILE A 169 -2.81 6.41 -4.91
N LEU A 170 -2.69 5.79 -6.09
CA LEU A 170 -2.33 6.44 -7.34
C LEU A 170 -3.52 7.11 -8.06
N LYS A 171 -4.73 7.06 -7.49
CA LYS A 171 -5.98 7.54 -8.08
C LYS A 171 -6.25 6.96 -9.48
N LYS A 172 -5.88 5.69 -9.67
CA LYS A 172 -6.16 4.94 -10.90
C LYS A 172 -7.51 4.24 -10.81
N LYS A 173 -8.16 4.06 -11.95
CA LYS A 173 -9.43 3.35 -12.04
C LYS A 173 -9.24 1.88 -11.62
N ILE A 174 -10.10 1.42 -10.71
CA ILE A 174 -10.24 0.02 -10.34
C ILE A 174 -11.25 -0.61 -11.31
N THR A 175 -10.99 -1.83 -11.73
CA THR A 175 -11.80 -2.59 -12.68
C THR A 175 -12.01 -4.01 -12.18
N LEU A 176 -12.93 -4.76 -12.80
CA LEU A 176 -13.16 -6.15 -12.47
C LEU A 176 -11.87 -7.01 -12.58
N ALA A 177 -11.00 -6.69 -13.54
CA ALA A 177 -9.72 -7.39 -13.70
C ALA A 177 -8.82 -7.32 -12.44
N ASP A 178 -9.00 -6.31 -11.59
CA ASP A 178 -8.22 -6.20 -10.34
C ASP A 178 -8.68 -7.22 -9.29
N MET A 179 -9.91 -7.74 -9.41
CA MET A 179 -10.44 -8.78 -8.54
C MET A 179 -9.68 -10.10 -8.70
N GLU A 180 -9.12 -10.40 -9.89
CA GLU A 180 -8.34 -11.62 -10.12
C GLU A 180 -7.18 -11.77 -9.13
N SER A 181 -6.55 -10.66 -8.73
CA SER A 181 -5.45 -10.67 -7.75
C SER A 181 -5.92 -10.79 -6.30
N VAL A 182 -7.19 -10.58 -6.03
CA VAL A 182 -7.81 -10.66 -4.69
C VAL A 182 -8.40 -12.06 -4.50
N ASP A 183 -9.29 -12.44 -5.41
CA ASP A 183 -9.99 -13.73 -5.42
C ASP A 183 -10.25 -14.14 -6.87
N ALA A 184 -9.45 -15.09 -7.35
CA ALA A 184 -9.51 -15.54 -8.74
C ALA A 184 -10.82 -16.32 -9.06
N ASP A 185 -11.36 -17.04 -8.07
CA ASP A 185 -12.59 -17.80 -8.25
C ASP A 185 -13.80 -16.87 -8.31
N TYR A 186 -13.84 -15.89 -7.44
CA TYR A 186 -14.88 -14.87 -7.47
C TYR A 186 -14.80 -14.01 -8.73
N HIS A 187 -13.59 -13.64 -9.16
CA HIS A 187 -13.39 -12.95 -10.45
C HIS A 187 -13.96 -13.76 -11.62
N ARG A 188 -13.68 -15.08 -11.68
CA ARG A 188 -14.21 -15.94 -12.75
C ARG A 188 -15.73 -16.01 -12.73
N SER A 189 -16.33 -16.07 -11.56
CA SER A 189 -17.80 -16.08 -11.41
C SER A 189 -18.42 -14.78 -11.92
N LEU A 190 -17.86 -13.64 -11.54
CA LEU A 190 -18.34 -12.33 -12.01
C LEU A 190 -18.13 -12.15 -13.51
N GLN A 191 -16.98 -12.59 -14.05
CA GLN A 191 -16.72 -12.54 -15.49
C GLN A 191 -17.68 -13.45 -16.25
N TRP A 192 -17.99 -14.64 -15.72
CA TRP A 192 -18.95 -15.54 -16.32
C TRP A 192 -20.34 -14.91 -16.42
N MET A 193 -20.80 -14.18 -15.38
CA MET A 193 -22.08 -13.45 -15.40
C MET A 193 -22.13 -12.37 -16.47
N LEU A 194 -20.99 -11.72 -16.77
CA LEU A 194 -20.92 -10.72 -17.83
C LEU A 194 -20.93 -11.33 -19.25
N ASP A 195 -20.38 -12.54 -19.38
CA ASP A 195 -20.18 -13.18 -20.69
C ASP A 195 -21.34 -14.11 -21.08
N ASN A 196 -22.24 -14.44 -20.15
CA ASN A 196 -23.32 -15.40 -20.36
C ASN A 196 -24.69 -14.84 -19.93
N SER A 197 -25.76 -15.45 -20.42
CA SER A 197 -27.10 -15.18 -19.91
C SER A 197 -27.26 -15.80 -18.52
N ILE A 198 -27.72 -15.00 -17.57
CA ILE A 198 -27.98 -15.41 -16.19
C ILE A 198 -29.44 -15.82 -15.96
N GLU A 199 -30.33 -15.59 -16.93
CA GLU A 199 -31.74 -15.91 -16.82
C GLU A 199 -31.98 -17.39 -16.62
N GLY A 200 -32.72 -17.75 -15.59
CA GLY A 200 -33.01 -19.13 -15.22
C GLY A 200 -31.82 -19.94 -14.69
N VAL A 201 -30.67 -19.31 -14.51
CA VAL A 201 -29.45 -19.93 -13.95
C VAL A 201 -29.16 -19.39 -12.55
N MET A 202 -29.39 -18.09 -12.34
CA MET A 202 -29.11 -17.42 -11.08
C MET A 202 -30.33 -16.56 -10.69
N GLU A 203 -30.65 -16.56 -9.39
CA GLU A 203 -31.67 -15.73 -8.78
C GLU A 203 -30.99 -14.83 -7.75
N GLU A 204 -30.28 -13.81 -8.25
CA GLU A 204 -29.52 -12.87 -7.41
C GLU A 204 -30.20 -11.50 -7.39
N THR A 205 -30.04 -10.78 -6.28
CA THR A 205 -30.48 -9.40 -6.13
C THR A 205 -29.29 -8.46 -5.98
N PHE A 206 -29.51 -7.13 -6.01
CA PHE A 206 -28.46 -6.16 -5.73
C PHE A 206 -28.21 -6.01 -4.21
N SER A 207 -28.07 -7.17 -3.55
CA SER A 207 -27.68 -7.27 -2.15
C SER A 207 -26.66 -8.39 -1.97
N THR A 208 -25.97 -8.38 -0.85
CA THR A 208 -25.05 -9.44 -0.47
C THR A 208 -25.14 -9.69 1.03
N LEU A 209 -24.73 -10.88 1.45
CA LEU A 209 -24.60 -11.22 2.87
C LEU A 209 -23.18 -10.94 3.32
N GLU A 210 -23.04 -10.19 4.39
CA GLU A 210 -21.77 -9.87 5.02
C GLU A 210 -21.73 -10.44 6.44
N ASP A 211 -20.66 -11.15 6.76
CA ASP A 211 -20.42 -11.60 8.14
C ASP A 211 -19.85 -10.44 8.97
N LYS A 212 -20.65 -9.91 9.87
CA LYS A 212 -20.24 -8.93 10.88
C LYS A 212 -20.05 -9.62 12.23
N TYR A 213 -18.83 -10.13 12.45
CA TYR A 213 -18.46 -10.75 13.72
C TYR A 213 -19.34 -11.95 14.13
N GLY A 214 -19.72 -12.78 13.16
CA GLY A 214 -20.56 -13.96 13.35
C GLY A 214 -22.06 -13.70 13.18
N GLU A 215 -22.46 -12.48 12.87
CA GLU A 215 -23.84 -12.11 12.50
C GLU A 215 -23.91 -11.82 11.00
N MET A 216 -24.70 -12.61 10.27
CA MET A 216 -24.91 -12.39 8.85
C MET A 216 -25.87 -11.22 8.64
N VAL A 217 -25.40 -10.16 8.00
CA VAL A 217 -26.17 -8.94 7.73
C VAL A 217 -26.33 -8.77 6.23
N THR A 218 -27.56 -8.54 5.78
CA THR A 218 -27.83 -8.16 4.37
C THR A 218 -27.36 -6.74 4.12
N VAL A 219 -26.51 -6.56 3.11
CA VAL A 219 -26.01 -5.25 2.67
C VAL A 219 -26.51 -4.98 1.26
N GLU A 220 -27.25 -3.90 1.09
CA GLU A 220 -27.71 -3.45 -0.22
C GLU A 220 -26.55 -2.82 -1.01
N LEU A 221 -26.35 -3.29 -2.25
CA LEU A 221 -25.34 -2.75 -3.17
C LEU A 221 -25.81 -1.47 -3.88
N LYS A 222 -27.13 -1.25 -3.91
CA LYS A 222 -27.77 0.00 -4.32
C LYS A 222 -29.07 0.18 -3.52
N HIS A 223 -29.59 1.37 -3.45
CA HIS A 223 -30.79 1.67 -2.67
C HIS A 223 -31.99 0.81 -3.12
N GLY A 224 -32.60 0.09 -2.20
CA GLY A 224 -33.68 -0.89 -2.47
C GLY A 224 -33.18 -2.16 -3.18
N GLY A 225 -31.89 -2.39 -3.18
CA GLY A 225 -31.24 -3.47 -3.96
C GLY A 225 -31.68 -4.87 -3.58
N GLU A 226 -32.08 -5.10 -2.34
CA GLU A 226 -32.61 -6.38 -1.87
C GLU A 226 -33.88 -6.84 -2.65
N HIS A 227 -34.63 -5.87 -3.20
CA HIS A 227 -35.85 -6.12 -3.95
C HIS A 227 -35.69 -5.95 -5.46
N ILE A 228 -34.48 -5.80 -5.94
CA ILE A 228 -34.18 -5.62 -7.36
C ILE A 228 -33.39 -6.82 -7.86
N ASP A 229 -34.02 -7.62 -8.71
CA ASP A 229 -33.39 -8.77 -9.33
C ASP A 229 -32.29 -8.32 -10.30
N VAL A 230 -31.18 -9.08 -10.30
CA VAL A 230 -30.11 -8.93 -11.30
C VAL A 230 -30.56 -9.64 -12.58
N THR A 231 -30.53 -8.93 -13.69
CA THR A 231 -30.94 -9.43 -15.01
C THR A 231 -29.85 -9.18 -16.06
N ASN A 232 -30.01 -9.72 -17.26
CA ASN A 232 -29.10 -9.42 -18.35
C ASN A 232 -29.13 -7.94 -18.81
N GLU A 233 -30.17 -7.19 -18.40
CA GLU A 233 -30.40 -5.80 -18.84
C GLU A 233 -29.85 -4.76 -17.84
N ASN A 234 -29.61 -5.13 -16.59
CA ASN A 234 -29.19 -4.24 -15.51
C ASN A 234 -27.90 -4.68 -14.85
#